data_acd9d1937e881567c0d0c3d4c6efb289
#
_entry.id   acd9d1937e881567c0d0c3d4c6efb289
#
_cell.length_a   1.000
_cell.length_b   1.000
_cell.length_c   1.000
_cell.angle_alpha   90.00
_cell.angle_beta   90.00
_cell.angle_gamma   90.00
#
_symmetry.space_group_name_H-M   'P 1'
#
loop_
_entity.id
_entity.type
_entity.pdbx_description
1 polymer ?
#
loop_
_entity_poly.entity_id
_entity_poly.type
_entity_poly.pdbx_seq_one_letter_code
_entity_poly.pdbx_strand_id
1 'polypeptide(L)'
;EDAHGLLVPGGFGYRGVEGKIAAIRYARESGLPFFGICLGLQCAVIEFARNVLGLEGAHSTEFDPETPHPVIDLMAEQKKITNLGGTMRLGRYQCRLEPGSRAWEIYGRSEVIYERHRHRYEVNNRYRQQLNDAGLRTTGVWPDGDLVELVELEGHPWFIGTQFHPELRSRPNRPHPLFADFIRAAAERAGICTSRAAARG
;
A
#
# COMPACT_ATOMS: atom_id res chain seq x y z
N GLU A 1 -14.31 12.77 -13.29
CA GLU A 1 -15.67 12.41 -12.88
C GLU A 1 -16.08 11.00 -13.36
N ASP A 2 -15.36 10.41 -14.33
CA ASP A 2 -15.69 9.10 -14.93
C ASP A 2 -14.72 7.97 -14.49
N ALA A 3 -13.88 8.21 -13.48
CA ALA A 3 -12.99 7.20 -12.97
C ALA A 3 -13.71 6.26 -11.98
N HIS A 4 -13.53 4.97 -12.16
CA HIS A 4 -14.11 3.94 -11.31
C HIS A 4 -13.11 3.26 -10.38
N GLY A 5 -11.83 3.65 -10.48
CA GLY A 5 -10.75 3.22 -9.60
C GLY A 5 -9.53 4.12 -9.76
N LEU A 6 -8.74 4.26 -8.71
CA LEU A 6 -7.49 5.00 -8.66
C LEU A 6 -6.34 4.05 -8.36
N LEU A 7 -5.36 3.98 -9.26
CA LEU A 7 -4.10 3.28 -9.01
C LEU A 7 -2.96 4.30 -8.92
N VAL A 8 -2.22 4.27 -7.81
CA VAL A 8 -1.00 5.06 -7.63
C VAL A 8 0.20 4.12 -7.64
N PRO A 9 1.01 4.14 -8.71
CA PRO A 9 2.12 3.22 -8.87
C PRO A 9 3.31 3.57 -7.98
N GLY A 10 4.30 2.68 -7.97
CA GLY A 10 5.62 2.93 -7.43
C GLY A 10 6.32 4.08 -8.15
N GLY A 11 7.30 4.67 -7.47
CA GLY A 11 8.09 5.78 -8.00
C GLY A 11 9.14 6.22 -6.99
N PHE A 12 9.93 7.20 -7.41
CA PHE A 12 10.99 7.80 -6.61
C PHE A 12 10.91 9.34 -6.71
N GLY A 13 11.39 10.00 -5.65
CA GLY A 13 11.47 11.44 -5.61
C GLY A 13 10.14 12.14 -5.33
N TYR A 14 10.23 13.43 -5.02
CA TYR A 14 9.12 14.24 -4.48
C TYR A 14 8.10 14.71 -5.54
N ARG A 15 8.41 14.55 -6.84
CA ARG A 15 7.56 15.10 -7.93
C ARG A 15 6.15 14.53 -7.86
N GLY A 16 5.17 15.42 -7.73
CA GLY A 16 3.75 15.07 -7.75
C GLY A 16 3.24 14.33 -6.51
N VAL A 17 4.01 14.28 -5.41
CA VAL A 17 3.60 13.60 -4.17
C VAL A 17 2.32 14.23 -3.60
N GLU A 18 2.24 15.55 -3.50
CA GLU A 18 1.05 16.24 -2.98
C GLU A 18 -0.20 16.00 -3.86
N GLY A 19 -0.01 15.95 -5.18
CA GLY A 19 -1.11 15.58 -6.09
C GLY A 19 -1.60 14.15 -5.90
N LYS A 20 -0.68 13.20 -5.64
CA LYS A 20 -1.04 11.81 -5.28
C LYS A 20 -1.81 11.77 -3.95
N ILE A 21 -1.32 12.49 -2.93
CA ILE A 21 -1.99 12.57 -1.62
C ILE A 21 -3.41 13.14 -1.77
N ALA A 22 -3.59 14.21 -2.54
CA ALA A 22 -4.90 14.79 -2.82
C ALA A 22 -5.85 13.82 -3.55
N ALA A 23 -5.34 13.09 -4.55
CA ALA A 23 -6.13 12.07 -5.27
C ALA A 23 -6.51 10.89 -4.37
N ILE A 24 -5.60 10.46 -3.48
CA ILE A 24 -5.87 9.39 -2.50
C ILE A 24 -6.93 9.84 -1.50
N ARG A 25 -6.86 11.08 -1.01
CA ARG A 25 -7.90 11.66 -0.16
C ARG A 25 -9.27 11.57 -0.82
N TYR A 26 -9.36 12.01 -2.07
CA TYR A 26 -10.61 11.90 -2.83
C TYR A 26 -11.09 10.45 -2.91
N ALA A 27 -10.20 9.50 -3.21
CA ALA A 27 -10.56 8.08 -3.28
C ALA A 27 -11.08 7.56 -1.94
N ARG A 28 -10.42 7.90 -0.83
CA ARG A 28 -10.82 7.52 0.52
C ARG A 28 -12.20 8.08 0.88
N GLU A 29 -12.44 9.37 0.63
CA GLU A 29 -13.68 10.06 1.02
C GLU A 29 -14.87 9.70 0.12
N SER A 30 -14.64 9.39 -1.16
CA SER A 30 -15.70 9.06 -2.13
C SER A 30 -16.00 7.56 -2.27
N GLY A 31 -15.28 6.70 -1.54
CA GLY A 31 -15.38 5.25 -1.69
C GLY A 31 -14.92 4.75 -3.07
N LEU A 32 -14.03 5.51 -3.75
CA LEU A 32 -13.44 5.09 -5.02
C LEU A 32 -12.42 3.98 -4.77
N PRO A 33 -12.53 2.80 -5.41
CA PRO A 33 -11.52 1.75 -5.31
C PRO A 33 -10.11 2.31 -5.49
N PHE A 34 -9.23 2.05 -4.52
CA PHE A 34 -7.87 2.57 -4.50
C PHE A 34 -6.83 1.47 -4.38
N PHE A 35 -5.82 1.50 -5.25
CA PHE A 35 -4.66 0.64 -5.17
C PHE A 35 -3.36 1.45 -5.14
N GLY A 36 -2.65 1.41 -4.01
CA GLY A 36 -1.35 2.06 -3.84
C GLY A 36 -0.20 1.05 -3.89
N ILE A 37 0.78 1.25 -4.76
CA ILE A 37 1.94 0.37 -4.90
C ILE A 37 3.19 1.13 -4.45
N CYS A 38 3.96 0.58 -3.51
CA CYS A 38 5.22 1.13 -3.01
C CYS A 38 5.07 2.61 -2.58
N LEU A 39 5.49 3.58 -3.39
CA LEU A 39 5.23 5.00 -3.15
C LEU A 39 3.73 5.30 -2.97
N GLY A 40 2.87 4.59 -3.68
CA GLY A 40 1.41 4.73 -3.55
C GLY A 40 0.89 4.36 -2.16
N LEU A 41 1.40 3.29 -1.55
CA LEU A 41 1.14 2.96 -0.15
C LEU A 41 1.66 4.07 0.78
N GLN A 42 2.89 4.53 0.56
CA GLN A 42 3.51 5.56 1.39
C GLN A 42 2.70 6.86 1.34
N CYS A 43 2.26 7.29 0.15
CA CYS A 43 1.37 8.44 0.00
C CYS A 43 0.02 8.24 0.73
N ALA A 44 -0.53 7.02 0.72
CA ALA A 44 -1.77 6.71 1.45
C ALA A 44 -1.60 6.81 2.97
N VAL A 45 -0.48 6.34 3.50
CA VAL A 45 -0.13 6.50 4.93
C VAL A 45 0.04 7.97 5.30
N ILE A 46 0.73 8.75 4.46
CA ILE A 46 0.90 10.20 4.68
C ILE A 46 -0.45 10.92 4.66
N GLU A 47 -1.29 10.63 3.66
CA GLU A 47 -2.64 11.18 3.54
C GLU A 47 -3.46 10.90 4.80
N PHE A 48 -3.50 9.65 5.22
CA PHE A 48 -4.27 9.22 6.37
C PHE A 48 -3.75 9.83 7.68
N ALA A 49 -2.45 9.90 7.85
CA ALA A 49 -1.83 10.55 9.00
C ALA A 49 -2.20 12.04 9.09
N ARG A 50 -2.17 12.76 7.97
CA ARG A 50 -2.53 14.20 7.94
C ARG A 50 -4.02 14.44 8.16
N ASN A 51 -4.86 13.73 7.43
CA ASN A 51 -6.27 14.10 7.31
C ASN A 51 -7.21 13.29 8.21
N VAL A 52 -6.78 12.16 8.75
CA VAL A 52 -7.57 11.35 9.70
C VAL A 52 -6.99 11.43 11.11
N LEU A 53 -5.67 11.27 11.27
CA LEU A 53 -5.03 11.37 12.59
C LEU A 53 -4.72 12.82 13.02
N GLY A 54 -4.84 13.81 12.12
CA GLY A 54 -4.53 15.21 12.42
C GLY A 54 -3.04 15.48 12.69
N LEU A 55 -2.15 14.62 12.18
CA LEU A 55 -0.70 14.79 12.30
C LEU A 55 -0.21 15.80 11.26
N GLU A 56 -0.33 17.08 11.59
CA GLU A 56 0.05 18.18 10.70
C GLU A 56 1.52 18.06 10.28
N GLY A 57 1.79 18.20 8.98
CA GLY A 57 3.12 18.07 8.42
C GLY A 57 3.65 16.63 8.32
N ALA A 58 2.84 15.59 8.60
CA ALA A 58 3.28 14.20 8.45
C ALA A 58 3.79 13.95 7.02
N HIS A 59 4.97 13.32 6.91
CA HIS A 59 5.62 13.10 5.63
C HIS A 59 6.56 11.88 5.65
N SER A 60 7.20 11.64 4.50
CA SER A 60 8.37 10.78 4.37
C SER A 60 9.65 11.59 4.58
N THR A 61 10.62 11.05 5.33
CA THR A 61 11.95 11.65 5.44
C THR A 61 12.74 11.62 4.12
N GLU A 62 12.25 10.91 3.10
CA GLU A 62 12.78 11.02 1.74
C GLU A 62 12.53 12.40 1.12
N PHE A 63 11.39 13.02 1.43
CA PHE A 63 10.94 14.25 0.79
C PHE A 63 11.08 15.47 1.71
N ASP A 64 10.91 15.26 3.00
CA ASP A 64 11.08 16.25 4.05
C ASP A 64 11.83 15.63 5.24
N PRO A 65 13.15 15.76 5.29
CA PRO A 65 13.97 15.23 6.39
C PRO A 65 13.64 15.83 7.77
N GLU A 66 13.04 17.04 7.80
CA GLU A 66 12.69 17.76 9.02
C GLU A 66 11.22 17.62 9.42
N THR A 67 10.49 16.72 8.76
CA THR A 67 9.06 16.50 9.08
C THR A 67 8.84 16.21 10.56
N PRO A 68 7.86 16.88 11.21
CA PRO A 68 7.56 16.64 12.62
C PRO A 68 7.00 15.22 12.87
N HIS A 69 6.41 14.62 11.84
CA HIS A 69 5.81 13.29 11.90
C HIS A 69 6.33 12.41 10.75
N PRO A 70 7.52 11.78 10.91
CA PRO A 70 8.10 10.90 9.90
C PRO A 70 7.36 9.55 9.86
N VAL A 71 6.15 9.55 9.27
CA VAL A 71 5.31 8.35 9.16
C VAL A 71 5.88 7.35 8.15
N ILE A 72 6.72 7.81 7.24
CA ILE A 72 7.56 7.01 6.33
C ILE A 72 9.02 7.40 6.61
N ASP A 73 9.86 6.40 6.91
CA ASP A 73 11.24 6.66 7.33
C ASP A 73 12.16 5.50 6.92
N LEU A 74 13.47 5.72 7.02
CA LEU A 74 14.46 4.66 6.95
C LEU A 74 14.42 3.81 8.23
N MET A 75 14.66 2.51 8.12
CA MET A 75 14.89 1.68 9.32
C MET A 75 16.11 2.15 10.09
N ALA A 76 16.11 1.95 11.42
CA ALA A 76 17.19 2.37 12.29
C ALA A 76 18.56 1.80 11.88
N GLU A 77 18.58 0.57 11.36
CA GLU A 77 19.79 -0.09 10.85
C GLU A 77 20.29 0.57 9.55
N GLN A 78 19.39 1.02 8.69
CA GLN A 78 19.73 1.71 7.44
C GLN A 78 20.30 3.10 7.68
N LYS A 79 19.87 3.80 8.75
CA LYS A 79 20.38 5.14 9.14
C LYS A 79 21.87 5.15 9.48
N LYS A 80 22.45 3.99 9.81
CA LYS A 80 23.89 3.84 10.14
C LYS A 80 24.75 3.57 8.92
N ILE A 81 24.18 3.35 7.74
CA ILE A 81 24.91 3.00 6.52
C ILE A 81 25.14 4.25 5.69
N THR A 82 26.40 4.59 5.46
CA THR A 82 26.79 5.75 4.64
C THR A 82 26.63 5.54 3.13
N ASN A 83 26.59 4.28 2.68
CA ASN A 83 26.40 3.94 1.28
C ASN A 83 24.93 3.56 1.00
N LEU A 84 24.18 4.51 0.43
CA LEU A 84 22.75 4.37 0.15
C LEU A 84 22.38 3.16 -0.73
N GLY A 85 23.30 2.65 -1.56
CA GLY A 85 23.08 1.46 -2.37
C GLY A 85 22.83 0.17 -1.56
N GLY A 86 23.41 0.08 -0.34
CA GLY A 86 23.26 -1.06 0.56
C GLY A 86 21.99 -1.07 1.42
N THR A 87 21.17 0.00 1.37
CA THR A 87 19.97 0.12 2.21
C THR A 87 18.68 -0.30 1.52
N MET A 88 18.74 -0.67 0.24
CA MET A 88 17.56 -1.03 -0.54
C MET A 88 17.09 -2.45 -0.21
N ARG A 89 15.83 -2.60 0.18
CA ARG A 89 15.19 -3.91 0.14
C ARG A 89 14.91 -4.26 -1.32
N LEU A 90 15.65 -5.24 -1.81
CA LEU A 90 15.63 -5.68 -3.21
C LEU A 90 15.43 -7.19 -3.28
N GLY A 91 14.46 -7.63 -4.06
CA GLY A 91 14.22 -9.05 -4.29
C GLY A 91 12.93 -9.56 -3.66
N ARG A 92 12.89 -10.87 -3.39
CA ARG A 92 11.72 -11.58 -2.90
C ARG A 92 11.75 -11.69 -1.38
N TYR A 93 10.70 -11.17 -0.73
CA TYR A 93 10.52 -11.24 0.71
C TYR A 93 9.19 -11.91 1.06
N GLN A 94 9.18 -12.51 2.22
CA GLN A 94 7.99 -13.11 2.82
C GLN A 94 7.07 -12.00 3.36
N CYS A 95 5.75 -12.18 3.18
CA CYS A 95 4.74 -11.37 3.83
C CYS A 95 3.73 -12.32 4.48
N ARG A 96 3.50 -12.14 5.78
CA ARG A 96 2.44 -12.84 6.51
C ARG A 96 1.19 -11.98 6.47
N LEU A 97 0.10 -12.56 5.98
CA LEU A 97 -1.21 -11.92 5.88
C LEU A 97 -2.05 -12.14 7.14
N GLU A 98 -2.82 -11.14 7.52
CA GLU A 98 -3.79 -11.23 8.60
C GLU A 98 -5.00 -12.07 8.13
N PRO A 99 -5.31 -13.20 8.79
CA PRO A 99 -6.50 -13.98 8.45
C PRO A 99 -7.78 -13.16 8.57
N GLY A 100 -8.66 -13.31 7.57
CA GLY A 100 -9.90 -12.53 7.48
C GLY A 100 -9.75 -11.16 6.81
N SER A 101 -8.53 -10.71 6.50
CA SER A 101 -8.31 -9.51 5.69
C SER A 101 -8.74 -9.73 4.23
N ARG A 102 -8.99 -8.64 3.50
CA ARG A 102 -9.29 -8.72 2.07
C ARG A 102 -8.12 -9.29 1.28
N ALA A 103 -6.89 -8.88 1.59
CA ALA A 103 -5.70 -9.42 0.96
C ALA A 103 -5.60 -10.93 1.17
N TRP A 104 -5.84 -11.43 2.37
CA TRP A 104 -5.85 -12.85 2.65
C TRP A 104 -6.88 -13.61 1.78
N GLU A 105 -8.10 -13.09 1.61
CA GLU A 105 -9.10 -13.66 0.71
C GLU A 105 -8.66 -13.62 -0.76
N ILE A 106 -8.08 -12.51 -1.20
CA ILE A 106 -7.58 -12.32 -2.58
C ILE A 106 -6.47 -13.32 -2.92
N TYR A 107 -5.61 -13.63 -1.95
CA TYR A 107 -4.53 -14.62 -2.12
C TYR A 107 -4.99 -16.06 -1.82
N GLY A 108 -6.30 -16.33 -1.87
CA GLY A 108 -6.86 -17.67 -1.69
C GLY A 108 -6.68 -18.22 -0.28
N ARG A 109 -6.71 -17.34 0.74
CA ARG A 109 -6.58 -17.67 2.17
C ARG A 109 -5.20 -18.18 2.55
N SER A 110 -4.17 -17.77 1.82
CA SER A 110 -2.78 -18.06 2.17
C SER A 110 -2.34 -17.17 3.33
N GLU A 111 -1.82 -17.77 4.40
CA GLU A 111 -1.25 -17.01 5.51
C GLU A 111 0.09 -16.37 5.18
N VAL A 112 0.82 -16.98 4.25
CA VAL A 112 2.15 -16.53 3.85
C VAL A 112 2.23 -16.42 2.34
N ILE A 113 2.67 -15.26 1.87
CA ILE A 113 2.95 -14.97 0.47
C ILE A 113 4.39 -14.51 0.31
N TYR A 114 4.87 -14.46 -0.93
CA TYR A 114 6.21 -13.97 -1.26
C TYR A 114 6.12 -12.99 -2.39
N GLU A 115 6.51 -11.74 -2.14
CA GLU A 115 6.43 -10.66 -3.11
C GLU A 115 7.77 -9.97 -3.33
N ARG A 116 7.89 -9.22 -4.44
CA ARG A 116 9.14 -8.56 -4.82
C ARG A 116 9.14 -7.11 -4.35
N HIS A 117 10.29 -6.69 -3.81
CA HIS A 117 10.53 -5.36 -3.26
C HIS A 117 11.61 -4.61 -4.03
N ARG A 118 11.48 -3.28 -4.03
CA ARG A 118 12.49 -2.36 -4.57
C ARG A 118 12.30 -0.98 -3.92
N HIS A 119 12.64 -0.86 -2.65
CA HIS A 119 12.47 0.39 -1.90
C HIS A 119 13.46 0.48 -0.73
N ARG A 120 13.63 1.68 -0.17
CA ARG A 120 14.43 1.95 1.03
C ARG A 120 13.59 2.38 2.21
N TYR A 121 12.57 3.19 1.95
CA TYR A 121 11.71 3.78 2.98
C TYR A 121 10.58 2.83 3.33
N GLU A 122 10.22 2.82 4.60
CA GLU A 122 9.23 1.93 5.19
C GLU A 122 8.21 2.74 5.98
N VAL A 123 7.04 2.16 6.22
CA VAL A 123 6.10 2.70 7.20
C VAL A 123 6.76 2.65 8.59
N ASN A 124 6.79 3.79 9.26
CA ASN A 124 7.39 3.89 10.58
C ASN A 124 6.50 3.23 11.64
N ASN A 125 6.97 2.14 12.23
CA ASN A 125 6.23 1.34 13.21
C ASN A 125 5.79 2.13 14.45
N ARG A 126 6.40 3.30 14.75
CA ARG A 126 5.95 4.19 15.83
C ARG A 126 4.52 4.70 15.64
N TYR A 127 4.07 4.79 14.40
CA TYR A 127 2.72 5.26 14.04
C TYR A 127 1.74 4.12 13.74
N ARG A 128 2.23 2.88 13.61
CA ARG A 128 1.45 1.72 13.19
C ARG A 128 0.21 1.49 14.05
N GLN A 129 0.34 1.59 15.38
CA GLN A 129 -0.80 1.41 16.27
C GLN A 129 -1.87 2.48 16.07
N GLN A 130 -1.47 3.76 15.97
CA GLN A 130 -2.41 4.86 15.73
C GLN A 130 -3.13 4.73 14.38
N LEU A 131 -2.42 4.29 13.34
CA LEU A 131 -3.00 4.03 12.02
C LEU A 131 -4.04 2.91 12.10
N ASN A 132 -3.70 1.80 12.77
CA ASN A 132 -4.59 0.66 12.96
C ASN A 132 -5.85 1.03 13.76
N ASP A 133 -5.69 1.76 14.85
CA ASP A 133 -6.80 2.16 15.74
C ASP A 133 -7.78 3.11 15.03
N ALA A 134 -7.29 3.88 14.06
CA ALA A 134 -8.11 4.77 13.25
C ALA A 134 -8.70 4.10 11.99
N GLY A 135 -8.40 2.83 11.74
CA GLY A 135 -8.99 2.04 10.66
C GLY A 135 -8.10 1.80 9.45
N LEU A 136 -6.88 2.37 9.37
CA LEU A 136 -5.90 1.96 8.35
C LEU A 136 -5.12 0.76 8.88
N ARG A 137 -5.68 -0.43 8.65
CA ARG A 137 -5.21 -1.70 9.22
C ARG A 137 -3.96 -2.20 8.51
N THR A 138 -2.98 -2.61 9.30
CA THR A 138 -1.84 -3.38 8.78
C THR A 138 -2.26 -4.84 8.62
N THR A 139 -2.47 -5.27 7.40
CA THR A 139 -2.95 -6.63 7.08
C THR A 139 -1.90 -7.52 6.46
N GLY A 140 -0.69 -7.03 6.27
CA GLY A 140 0.46 -7.81 5.86
C GLY A 140 1.74 -7.29 6.51
N VAL A 141 2.58 -8.20 6.99
CA VAL A 141 3.86 -7.86 7.64
C VAL A 141 4.99 -8.78 7.17
N TRP A 142 6.19 -8.22 7.07
CA TRP A 142 7.40 -9.03 6.98
C TRP A 142 7.79 -9.50 8.40
N PRO A 143 7.70 -10.82 8.69
CA PRO A 143 7.80 -11.30 10.06
C PRO A 143 9.18 -11.11 10.69
N ASP A 144 10.27 -11.22 9.90
CA ASP A 144 11.64 -11.14 10.42
C ASP A 144 12.05 -9.72 10.86
N GLY A 145 11.44 -8.69 10.27
CA GLY A 145 11.72 -7.28 10.59
C GLY A 145 10.51 -6.52 11.13
N ASP A 146 9.38 -7.19 11.32
CA ASP A 146 8.10 -6.57 11.75
C ASP A 146 7.73 -5.31 10.93
N LEU A 147 7.97 -5.34 9.61
CA LEU A 147 7.70 -4.22 8.71
C LEU A 147 6.33 -4.34 8.05
N VAL A 148 5.68 -3.20 7.86
CA VAL A 148 4.39 -3.11 7.18
C VAL A 148 4.55 -3.39 5.69
N GLU A 149 3.85 -4.41 5.19
CA GLU A 149 3.87 -4.82 3.78
C GLU A 149 2.56 -4.51 3.06
N LEU A 150 1.46 -4.52 3.80
CA LEU A 150 0.12 -4.25 3.31
C LEU A 150 -0.68 -3.43 4.32
N VAL A 151 -1.45 -2.48 3.79
CA VAL A 151 -2.48 -1.77 4.55
C VAL A 151 -3.81 -1.85 3.83
N GLU A 152 -4.89 -1.91 4.61
CA GLU A 152 -6.27 -1.87 4.14
C GLU A 152 -7.08 -0.86 4.96
N LEU A 153 -7.98 -0.10 4.31
CA LEU A 153 -8.87 0.81 5.01
C LEU A 153 -10.17 0.09 5.38
N GLU A 154 -10.42 0.01 6.67
CA GLU A 154 -11.64 -0.59 7.22
C GLU A 154 -12.88 0.18 6.79
N GLY A 155 -13.95 -0.54 6.44
CA GLY A 155 -15.22 0.05 5.99
C GLY A 155 -15.20 0.62 4.56
N HIS A 156 -14.03 0.71 3.90
CA HIS A 156 -13.95 1.17 2.52
C HIS A 156 -14.28 0.03 1.52
N PRO A 157 -14.99 0.31 0.41
CA PRO A 157 -15.33 -0.71 -0.59
C PRO A 157 -14.13 -1.50 -1.12
N TRP A 158 -13.04 -0.80 -1.46
CA TRP A 158 -11.76 -1.41 -1.86
C TRP A 158 -10.61 -0.40 -1.70
N PHE A 159 -9.76 -0.57 -0.69
CA PHE A 159 -8.61 0.31 -0.47
C PHE A 159 -7.46 -0.53 0.04
N ILE A 160 -6.46 -0.76 -0.81
CA ILE A 160 -5.27 -1.56 -0.49
C ILE A 160 -4.02 -0.79 -0.87
N GLY A 161 -3.05 -0.75 0.03
CA GLY A 161 -1.69 -0.31 -0.24
C GLY A 161 -0.70 -1.45 -0.05
N THR A 162 0.26 -1.62 -0.97
CA THR A 162 1.34 -2.60 -0.87
C THR A 162 2.70 -1.93 -0.90
N GLN A 163 3.62 -2.35 -0.01
CA GLN A 163 5.00 -1.89 -0.06
C GLN A 163 5.79 -2.62 -1.16
N PHE A 164 5.41 -3.83 -1.47
CA PHE A 164 5.95 -4.62 -2.57
C PHE A 164 5.37 -4.24 -3.93
N HIS A 165 5.95 -4.80 -4.99
CA HIS A 165 5.66 -4.51 -6.40
C HIS A 165 4.94 -5.70 -7.08
N PRO A 166 3.61 -5.81 -7.02
CA PRO A 166 2.86 -6.90 -7.63
C PRO A 166 2.98 -6.93 -9.16
N GLU A 167 3.24 -5.76 -9.79
CA GLU A 167 3.44 -5.66 -11.23
C GLU A 167 4.64 -6.49 -11.73
N LEU A 168 5.64 -6.72 -10.89
CA LEU A 168 6.81 -7.54 -11.23
C LEU A 168 6.47 -9.04 -11.36
N ARG A 169 5.30 -9.46 -10.88
CA ARG A 169 4.82 -10.84 -10.94
C ARG A 169 3.58 -11.01 -11.81
N SER A 170 2.99 -9.94 -12.29
CA SER A 170 1.83 -9.97 -13.17
C SER A 170 2.22 -10.33 -14.60
N ARG A 171 1.33 -11.03 -15.32
CA ARG A 171 1.46 -11.41 -16.74
C ARG A 171 0.11 -11.21 -17.43
N PRO A 172 0.08 -10.92 -18.74
CA PRO A 172 -1.18 -10.73 -19.46
C PRO A 172 -2.13 -11.93 -19.36
N ASN A 173 -1.61 -13.14 -19.40
CA ASN A 173 -2.38 -14.39 -19.31
C ASN A 173 -2.54 -14.93 -17.88
N ARG A 174 -1.89 -14.29 -16.90
CA ARG A 174 -1.97 -14.62 -15.48
C ARG A 174 -1.78 -13.34 -14.65
N PRO A 175 -2.81 -12.49 -14.58
CA PRO A 175 -2.74 -11.25 -13.82
C PRO A 175 -2.50 -11.57 -12.35
N HIS A 176 -1.76 -10.68 -11.69
CA HIS A 176 -1.57 -10.77 -10.26
C HIS A 176 -2.93 -10.63 -9.54
N PRO A 177 -3.21 -11.41 -8.48
CA PRO A 177 -4.53 -11.44 -7.85
C PRO A 177 -5.02 -10.08 -7.34
N LEU A 178 -4.14 -9.23 -6.83
CA LEU A 178 -4.50 -7.87 -6.41
C LEU A 178 -4.97 -7.00 -7.57
N PHE A 179 -4.33 -7.08 -8.76
CA PHE A 179 -4.82 -6.37 -9.94
C PHE A 179 -6.16 -6.89 -10.42
N ALA A 180 -6.34 -8.20 -10.46
CA ALA A 180 -7.60 -8.80 -10.90
C ALA A 180 -8.76 -8.36 -9.99
N ASP A 181 -8.55 -8.37 -8.67
CA ASP A 181 -9.58 -7.99 -7.71
C ASP A 181 -9.84 -6.47 -7.71
N PHE A 182 -8.80 -5.65 -7.86
CA PHE A 182 -8.93 -4.19 -8.02
C PHE A 182 -9.78 -3.83 -9.25
N ILE A 183 -9.49 -4.44 -10.42
CA ILE A 183 -10.27 -4.22 -11.65
C ILE A 183 -11.71 -4.70 -11.48
N ARG A 184 -11.93 -5.81 -10.78
CA ARG A 184 -13.28 -6.28 -10.46
C ARG A 184 -14.04 -5.23 -9.63
N ALA A 185 -13.43 -4.69 -8.58
CA ALA A 185 -14.05 -3.65 -7.74
C ALA A 185 -14.35 -2.37 -8.54
N ALA A 186 -13.45 -1.96 -9.43
CA ALA A 186 -13.67 -0.81 -10.31
C ALA A 186 -14.82 -1.07 -11.29
N ALA A 187 -14.91 -2.27 -11.87
CA ALA A 187 -16.00 -2.65 -12.78
C ALA A 187 -17.36 -2.72 -12.06
N GLU A 188 -17.40 -3.25 -10.85
CA GLU A 188 -18.60 -3.26 -10.01
C GLU A 188 -19.08 -1.83 -9.73
N ARG A 189 -18.17 -0.91 -9.39
CA ARG A 189 -18.49 0.52 -9.22
C ARG A 189 -19.02 1.16 -10.51
N ALA A 190 -18.52 0.74 -11.67
CA ALA A 190 -18.99 1.20 -12.98
C ALA A 190 -20.36 0.64 -13.38
N GLY A 191 -20.97 -0.22 -12.56
CA GLY A 191 -22.21 -0.93 -12.91
C GLY A 191 -22.02 -2.03 -13.96
N ILE A 192 -20.77 -2.41 -14.24
CA ILE A 192 -20.45 -3.51 -15.15
C ILE A 192 -20.59 -4.80 -14.35
N CYS A 193 -21.56 -5.65 -14.74
CA CYS A 193 -21.77 -6.94 -14.11
C CYS A 193 -20.58 -7.87 -14.43
N THR A 194 -19.67 -8.05 -13.46
CA THR A 194 -18.64 -9.06 -13.55
C THR A 194 -19.22 -10.39 -13.06
N SER A 195 -19.80 -11.20 -13.97
CA SER A 195 -20.12 -12.57 -13.62
C SER A 195 -18.82 -13.25 -13.15
N ARG A 196 -18.85 -13.90 -12.00
CA ARG A 196 -17.79 -14.83 -11.58
C ARG A 196 -17.72 -15.96 -12.61
N ALA A 197 -17.08 -15.72 -13.73
CA ALA A 197 -16.68 -16.78 -14.64
C ALA A 197 -15.66 -17.63 -13.88
N ALA A 198 -16.07 -18.85 -13.60
CA ALA A 198 -15.34 -19.86 -12.86
C ALA A 198 -13.88 -19.97 -13.32
N ALA A 199 -12.94 -19.53 -12.49
CA ALA A 199 -11.60 -20.09 -12.48
C ALA A 199 -11.66 -21.43 -11.75
N ARG A 200 -12.28 -22.43 -12.40
CA ARG A 200 -12.13 -23.85 -12.10
C ARG A 200 -11.50 -24.48 -13.33
N GLY A 201 -10.24 -24.77 -13.28
CA GLY A 201 -9.45 -25.51 -14.23
C GLY A 201 -8.08 -25.76 -13.62
#